data_171e21df26b5245eb8e91da6a437ff51
#
_entry.id   171e21df26b5245eb8e91da6a437ff51
#
_cell.length_a   1.000
_cell.length_b   1.000
_cell.length_c   1.000
_cell.angle_alpha   90.00
_cell.angle_beta   90.00
_cell.angle_gamma   90.00
#
_symmetry.space_group_name_H-M   'P 1'
#
loop_
_entity.id
_entity.type
_entity.pdbx_description
1 polymer ?
#
loop_
_entity_poly.entity_id
_entity_poly.type
_entity_poly.pdbx_seq_one_letter_code
_entity_poly.pdbx_strand_id
1 'polypeptide(L)'
;MFEKKNVIVRDKKMKITGGEYAEYKILKDYFLINGRSIILTSEKNTLKSNKKLEYWRSKNIAIATGKAEAKKDNEFVVMADKLVWYLQEKNQKTTVKKLLGFKNVSIKTNNEVAFSDKAIYNNETEICKLYGNVKLQRGESFLIGEYAEVDLKSGISKLLPAPGTKLNENRVRALIDKGGVDPDESN
;
A
#
# COMPACT_ATOMS: atom_id res chain seq x y z
N MET A 1 4.98 10.22 -35.56
CA MET A 1 4.50 9.14 -34.67
C MET A 1 5.68 8.74 -33.79
N PHE A 2 5.73 9.22 -32.53
CA PHE A 2 6.85 8.89 -31.64
C PHE A 2 6.58 7.51 -31.05
N GLU A 3 7.46 6.55 -31.35
CA GLU A 3 7.42 5.25 -30.68
C GLU A 3 7.58 5.46 -29.17
N LYS A 4 6.61 4.98 -28.38
CA LYS A 4 6.76 4.90 -26.93
C LYS A 4 7.88 3.92 -26.62
N LYS A 5 9.06 4.40 -26.30
CA LYS A 5 10.16 3.56 -25.81
C LYS A 5 9.77 3.03 -24.41
N ASN A 6 9.31 1.80 -24.37
CA ASN A 6 9.09 1.11 -23.10
C ASN A 6 10.43 0.62 -22.55
N VAL A 7 10.82 1.10 -21.37
CA VAL A 7 11.96 0.57 -20.64
C VAL A 7 11.64 -0.84 -20.15
N ILE A 8 12.58 -1.77 -20.30
CA ILE A 8 12.49 -3.12 -19.74
C ILE A 8 13.79 -3.41 -19.00
N VAL A 9 13.70 -3.59 -17.68
CA VAL A 9 14.79 -4.08 -16.83
C VAL A 9 14.40 -5.44 -16.31
N ARG A 10 15.27 -6.42 -16.46
CA ARG A 10 15.08 -7.79 -15.95
C ARG A 10 16.24 -8.20 -15.07
N ASP A 11 15.94 -8.69 -13.91
CA ASP A 11 16.83 -9.44 -13.03
C ASP A 11 16.24 -10.84 -12.83
N LYS A 12 17.02 -11.79 -12.29
CA LYS A 12 16.57 -13.19 -12.08
C LYS A 12 15.25 -13.29 -11.31
N LYS A 13 14.90 -12.27 -10.50
CA LYS A 13 13.81 -12.29 -9.52
C LYS A 13 12.78 -11.19 -9.70
N MET A 14 13.08 -10.18 -10.52
CA MET A 14 12.21 -9.03 -10.73
C MET A 14 12.22 -8.56 -12.17
N LYS A 15 11.10 -7.95 -12.57
CA LYS A 15 10.94 -7.32 -13.87
C LYS A 15 10.39 -5.93 -13.69
N ILE A 16 11.02 -4.93 -14.32
CA ILE A 16 10.47 -3.57 -14.42
C ILE A 16 10.14 -3.31 -15.87
N THR A 17 8.95 -2.77 -16.12
CA THR A 17 8.46 -2.39 -17.45
C THR A 17 7.84 -1.00 -17.40
N GLY A 18 7.78 -0.31 -18.54
CA GLY A 18 7.18 1.02 -18.65
C GLY A 18 8.19 2.14 -18.38
N GLY A 19 7.69 3.38 -18.33
CA GLY A 19 8.55 4.56 -18.23
C GLY A 19 9.10 5.00 -19.59
N GLU A 20 9.73 6.14 -19.58
CA GLU A 20 10.25 6.83 -20.78
C GLU A 20 11.78 6.95 -20.75
N TYR A 21 12.35 6.91 -19.56
CA TYR A 21 13.79 7.06 -19.32
C TYR A 21 14.22 6.12 -18.19
N ALA A 22 15.40 5.49 -18.34
CA ALA A 22 16.04 4.69 -17.30
C ALA A 22 17.53 5.03 -17.18
N GLU A 23 17.98 5.08 -15.94
CA GLU A 23 19.38 5.25 -15.57
C GLU A 23 19.82 4.16 -14.59
N TYR A 24 20.98 3.56 -14.82
CA TYR A 24 21.61 2.64 -13.89
C TYR A 24 22.95 3.18 -13.41
N LYS A 25 23.07 3.41 -12.11
CA LYS A 25 24.31 3.84 -11.45
C LYS A 25 25.02 2.61 -10.89
N ILE A 26 25.97 2.08 -11.65
CA ILE A 26 26.68 0.83 -11.36
C ILE A 26 27.31 0.83 -9.95
N LEU A 27 28.06 1.88 -9.60
CA LEU A 27 28.73 1.98 -8.29
C LEU A 27 27.79 2.04 -7.09
N LYS A 28 26.53 2.44 -7.30
CA LYS A 28 25.49 2.54 -6.26
C LYS A 28 24.50 1.38 -6.31
N ASP A 29 24.61 0.53 -7.31
CA ASP A 29 23.65 -0.54 -7.61
C ASP A 29 22.19 -0.03 -7.56
N TYR A 30 21.95 1.06 -8.28
CA TYR A 30 20.74 1.87 -8.22
C TYR A 30 20.14 2.07 -9.61
N PHE A 31 18.88 1.74 -9.74
CA PHE A 31 18.07 1.99 -10.93
C PHE A 31 17.10 3.14 -10.68
N LEU A 32 17.02 4.06 -11.64
CA LEU A 32 16.04 5.13 -11.71
C LEU A 32 15.27 5.00 -13.01
N ILE A 33 13.96 4.89 -12.92
CA ILE A 33 13.06 4.90 -14.08
C ILE A 33 12.08 6.07 -13.90
N ASN A 34 12.00 6.94 -14.90
CA ASN A 34 11.08 8.05 -14.95
C ASN A 34 10.06 7.85 -16.06
N GLY A 35 8.87 8.42 -15.90
CA GLY A 35 7.79 8.38 -16.88
C GLY A 35 6.51 7.77 -16.30
N ARG A 36 5.59 7.41 -17.20
CA ARG A 36 4.28 6.88 -16.83
C ARG A 36 4.25 5.35 -16.94
N SER A 37 3.25 4.76 -16.26
CA SER A 37 2.95 3.32 -16.36
C SER A 37 4.16 2.42 -16.05
N ILE A 38 4.95 2.81 -15.06
CA ILE A 38 6.09 2.01 -14.61
C ILE A 38 5.55 0.92 -13.69
N ILE A 39 5.94 -0.34 -13.94
CA ILE A 39 5.50 -1.51 -13.19
C ILE A 39 6.72 -2.34 -12.82
N LEU A 40 6.96 -2.52 -11.52
CA LEU A 40 7.86 -3.52 -10.98
C LEU A 40 7.03 -4.73 -10.56
N THR A 41 7.41 -5.90 -11.06
CA THR A 41 6.79 -7.20 -10.72
C THR A 41 7.80 -8.06 -9.99
N SER A 42 7.39 -8.62 -8.85
CA SER A 42 8.16 -9.60 -8.08
C SER A 42 7.21 -10.69 -7.60
N GLU A 43 7.38 -11.90 -8.12
CA GLU A 43 6.45 -13.02 -7.90
C GLU A 43 5.00 -12.60 -8.26
N LYS A 44 4.09 -12.71 -7.29
CA LYS A 44 2.68 -12.32 -7.42
C LYS A 44 2.40 -10.85 -7.02
N ASN A 45 3.44 -10.09 -6.66
CA ASN A 45 3.29 -8.71 -6.21
C ASN A 45 3.64 -7.73 -7.32
N THR A 46 2.93 -6.62 -7.40
CA THR A 46 3.22 -5.52 -8.31
C THR A 46 3.33 -4.20 -7.58
N LEU A 47 4.28 -3.36 -8.00
CA LEU A 47 4.42 -1.98 -7.57
C LEU A 47 4.40 -1.08 -8.81
N LYS A 48 3.40 -0.20 -8.90
CA LYS A 48 3.22 0.70 -10.03
C LYS A 48 3.52 2.15 -9.65
N SER A 49 3.94 2.91 -10.62
CA SER A 49 4.19 4.34 -10.50
C SER A 49 3.83 5.07 -11.80
N ASN A 50 3.31 6.29 -11.68
CA ASN A 50 3.03 7.17 -12.82
C ASN A 50 3.97 8.38 -12.91
N LYS A 51 5.08 8.37 -12.16
CA LYS A 51 6.07 9.44 -12.21
C LYS A 51 7.50 8.91 -12.14
N LYS A 52 7.81 8.12 -11.11
CA LYS A 52 9.18 7.68 -10.84
C LYS A 52 9.21 6.37 -10.05
N LEU A 53 10.07 5.44 -10.47
CA LEU A 53 10.44 4.25 -9.73
C LEU A 53 11.96 4.27 -9.46
N GLU A 54 12.34 4.09 -8.21
CA GLU A 54 13.71 3.97 -7.75
C GLU A 54 13.93 2.59 -7.17
N TYR A 55 14.98 1.89 -7.58
CA TYR A 55 15.32 0.58 -7.06
C TYR A 55 16.78 0.51 -6.64
N TRP A 56 16.99 0.38 -5.33
CA TRP A 56 18.28 0.20 -4.68
C TRP A 56 18.51 -1.28 -4.44
N ARG A 57 19.16 -1.96 -5.38
CA ARG A 57 19.31 -3.42 -5.35
C ARG A 57 20.12 -3.89 -4.14
N SER A 58 21.25 -3.26 -3.85
CA SER A 58 22.09 -3.58 -2.68
C SER A 58 21.40 -3.38 -1.33
N LYS A 59 20.37 -2.53 -1.28
CA LYS A 59 19.59 -2.25 -0.07
C LYS A 59 18.26 -3.01 -0.03
N ASN A 60 17.90 -3.68 -1.11
CA ASN A 60 16.60 -4.33 -1.28
C ASN A 60 15.41 -3.36 -1.06
N ILE A 61 15.50 -2.14 -1.60
CA ILE A 61 14.47 -1.11 -1.45
C ILE A 61 13.97 -0.67 -2.84
N ALA A 62 12.65 -0.70 -3.04
CA ALA A 62 12.01 -0.09 -4.19
C ALA A 62 11.08 1.04 -3.75
N ILE A 63 11.10 2.17 -4.46
CA ILE A 63 10.32 3.36 -4.15
C ILE A 63 9.54 3.77 -5.39
N ALA A 64 8.22 3.81 -5.28
CA ALA A 64 7.32 4.31 -6.31
C ALA A 64 6.76 5.67 -5.88
N THR A 65 6.76 6.65 -6.78
CA THR A 65 6.27 8.01 -6.52
C THR A 65 5.33 8.44 -7.65
N GLY A 66 4.24 9.13 -7.29
CA GLY A 66 3.24 9.67 -8.21
C GLY A 66 2.11 8.68 -8.48
N LYS A 67 1.04 8.76 -7.69
CA LYS A 67 -0.10 7.84 -7.71
C LYS A 67 0.38 6.39 -7.72
N ALA A 68 1.19 6.06 -6.71
CA ALA A 68 1.77 4.75 -6.59
C ALA A 68 0.71 3.73 -6.17
N GLU A 69 0.78 2.52 -6.71
CA GLU A 69 -0.11 1.40 -6.39
C GLU A 69 0.73 0.16 -6.10
N ALA A 70 0.46 -0.50 -4.99
CA ALA A 70 1.01 -1.81 -4.67
C ALA A 70 -0.13 -2.83 -4.59
N LYS A 71 0.04 -3.96 -5.25
CA LYS A 71 -0.92 -5.08 -5.21
C LYS A 71 -0.20 -6.33 -4.73
N LYS A 72 -0.77 -7.00 -3.74
CA LYS A 72 -0.34 -8.32 -3.27
C LYS A 72 -1.36 -9.36 -3.71
N ASP A 73 -1.03 -10.12 -4.77
CA ASP A 73 -1.92 -11.11 -5.40
C ASP A 73 -3.36 -10.56 -5.59
N ASN A 74 -4.36 -11.26 -5.06
CA ASN A 74 -5.75 -10.79 -5.00
C ASN A 74 -6.18 -10.40 -3.56
N GLU A 75 -5.24 -10.28 -2.62
CA GLU A 75 -5.54 -10.05 -1.21
C GLU A 75 -5.91 -8.59 -0.95
N PHE A 76 -5.06 -7.64 -1.38
CA PHE A 76 -5.31 -6.22 -1.18
C PHE A 76 -4.56 -5.33 -2.16
N VAL A 77 -5.04 -4.10 -2.27
CA VAL A 77 -4.40 -3.02 -3.05
C VAL A 77 -4.14 -1.84 -2.13
N VAL A 78 -2.91 -1.32 -2.15
CA VAL A 78 -2.52 -0.09 -1.47
C VAL A 78 -2.21 0.99 -2.50
N MET A 79 -2.80 2.16 -2.35
CA MET A 79 -2.48 3.35 -3.15
C MET A 79 -1.97 4.47 -2.23
N ALA A 80 -1.04 5.28 -2.72
CA ALA A 80 -0.52 6.46 -2.03
C ALA A 80 0.22 7.39 -3.00
N ASP A 81 0.59 8.60 -2.55
CA ASP A 81 1.48 9.45 -3.35
C ASP A 81 2.87 8.86 -3.48
N LYS A 82 3.34 8.15 -2.43
CA LYS A 82 4.62 7.44 -2.40
C LYS A 82 4.48 6.11 -1.67
N LEU A 83 4.97 5.04 -2.29
CA LEU A 83 5.10 3.71 -1.69
C LEU A 83 6.57 3.30 -1.62
N VAL A 84 6.94 2.64 -0.53
CA VAL A 84 8.28 2.08 -0.33
C VAL A 84 8.15 0.60 0.00
N TRP A 85 8.76 -0.24 -0.82
CA TRP A 85 8.92 -1.65 -0.55
C TRP A 85 10.29 -1.93 0.05
N TYR A 86 10.30 -2.65 1.17
CA TYR A 86 11.47 -3.35 1.68
C TYR A 86 11.35 -4.81 1.27
N LEU A 87 12.30 -5.26 0.50
CA LEU A 87 12.36 -6.60 -0.06
C LEU A 87 13.25 -7.51 0.80
N GLN A 88 13.00 -8.80 0.75
CA GLN A 88 13.87 -9.81 1.35
C GLN A 88 13.99 -11.01 0.41
N GLU A 89 15.11 -11.70 0.49
CA GLU A 89 15.29 -12.99 -0.16
C GLU A 89 14.90 -14.09 0.82
N LYS A 90 13.97 -14.95 0.39
CA LYS A 90 13.56 -16.14 1.13
C LYS A 90 13.39 -17.28 0.14
N ASN A 91 14.07 -18.40 0.38
CA ASN A 91 14.01 -19.61 -0.49
C ASN A 91 14.24 -19.26 -1.98
N GLN A 92 15.29 -18.50 -2.28
CA GLN A 92 15.67 -18.04 -3.63
C GLN A 92 14.62 -17.15 -4.33
N LYS A 93 13.60 -16.67 -3.60
CA LYS A 93 12.56 -15.77 -4.07
C LYS A 93 12.71 -14.41 -3.42
N THR A 94 12.48 -13.36 -4.19
CA THR A 94 12.39 -12.00 -3.64
C THR A 94 10.94 -11.70 -3.26
N THR A 95 10.71 -11.45 -1.99
CA THR A 95 9.39 -11.15 -1.43
C THR A 95 9.37 -9.80 -0.75
N VAL A 96 8.19 -9.20 -0.62
CA VAL A 96 8.02 -7.96 0.14
C VAL A 96 8.02 -8.31 1.62
N LYS A 97 8.98 -7.77 2.39
CA LYS A 97 9.03 -7.87 3.86
C LYS A 97 8.13 -6.83 4.52
N LYS A 98 8.18 -5.60 4.02
CA LYS A 98 7.47 -4.46 4.58
C LYS A 98 7.08 -3.48 3.47
N LEU A 99 5.91 -2.85 3.60
CA LEU A 99 5.47 -1.76 2.75
C LEU A 99 5.18 -0.53 3.60
N LEU A 100 5.63 0.63 3.13
CA LEU A 100 5.27 1.93 3.71
C LEU A 100 4.52 2.74 2.66
N GLY A 101 3.41 3.35 3.07
CA GLY A 101 2.66 4.33 2.29
C GLY A 101 2.71 5.70 2.93
N PHE A 102 2.83 6.74 2.10
CA PHE A 102 2.92 8.12 2.56
C PHE A 102 2.03 9.02 1.71
N LYS A 103 1.21 9.82 2.38
CA LYS A 103 0.23 10.78 1.85
C LYS A 103 -0.85 10.12 1.01
N ASN A 104 -2.09 10.50 1.28
CA ASN A 104 -3.27 10.02 0.56
C ASN A 104 -3.29 8.48 0.45
N VAL A 105 -3.00 7.81 1.57
CA VAL A 105 -2.99 6.36 1.60
C VAL A 105 -4.40 5.83 1.57
N SER A 106 -4.67 4.86 0.68
CA SER A 106 -5.86 4.03 0.72
C SER A 106 -5.49 2.56 0.61
N ILE A 107 -6.13 1.72 1.41
CA ILE A 107 -5.98 0.27 1.41
C ILE A 107 -7.34 -0.34 1.12
N LYS A 108 -7.43 -1.08 0.03
CA LYS A 108 -8.66 -1.77 -0.37
C LYS A 108 -8.47 -3.27 -0.21
N THR A 109 -9.32 -3.87 0.60
CA THR A 109 -9.53 -5.31 0.72
C THR A 109 -10.86 -5.70 0.06
N ASN A 110 -11.25 -6.96 0.15
CA ASN A 110 -12.54 -7.43 -0.36
C ASN A 110 -13.74 -6.79 0.38
N ASN A 111 -13.57 -6.45 1.66
CA ASN A 111 -14.67 -6.08 2.54
C ASN A 111 -14.60 -4.64 3.07
N GLU A 112 -13.45 -3.96 2.93
CA GLU A 112 -13.21 -2.68 3.59
C GLU A 112 -12.28 -1.80 2.75
N VAL A 113 -12.47 -0.49 2.87
CA VAL A 113 -11.51 0.51 2.40
C VAL A 113 -11.05 1.33 3.60
N ALA A 114 -9.74 1.38 3.82
CA ALA A 114 -9.11 2.17 4.86
C ALA A 114 -8.34 3.35 4.24
N PHE A 115 -8.40 4.52 4.87
CA PHE A 115 -7.68 5.73 4.47
C PHE A 115 -6.82 6.23 5.63
N SER A 116 -5.67 6.86 5.31
CA SER A 116 -4.77 7.46 6.30
C SER A 116 -3.72 8.35 5.64
N ASP A 117 -2.97 9.11 6.46
CA ASP A 117 -1.82 9.87 5.96
C ASP A 117 -0.58 8.99 5.76
N LYS A 118 -0.45 7.94 6.59
CA LYS A 118 0.67 7.01 6.55
C LYS A 118 0.21 5.59 6.89
N ALA A 119 0.75 4.62 6.16
CA ALA A 119 0.55 3.20 6.44
C ALA A 119 1.87 2.45 6.57
N ILE A 120 1.90 1.44 7.44
CA ILE A 120 3.01 0.52 7.63
C ILE A 120 2.47 -0.90 7.64
N TYR A 121 2.70 -1.64 6.55
CA TYR A 121 2.35 -3.05 6.45
C TYR A 121 3.57 -3.93 6.73
N ASN A 122 3.42 -4.94 7.56
CA ASN A 122 4.40 -5.98 7.84
C ASN A 122 3.89 -7.32 7.30
N ASN A 123 4.63 -7.93 6.39
CA ASN A 123 4.22 -9.17 5.74
C ASN A 123 4.34 -10.43 6.62
N GLU A 124 5.13 -10.38 7.70
CA GLU A 124 5.26 -11.52 8.62
C GLU A 124 4.06 -11.61 9.55
N THR A 125 3.55 -10.47 10.02
CA THR A 125 2.38 -10.41 10.91
C THR A 125 1.07 -10.21 10.16
N GLU A 126 1.13 -9.83 8.87
CA GLU A 126 0.02 -9.44 8.01
C GLU A 126 -0.81 -8.26 8.56
N ILE A 127 -0.22 -7.49 9.50
CA ILE A 127 -0.84 -6.32 10.12
C ILE A 127 -0.41 -5.06 9.37
N CYS A 128 -1.40 -4.21 9.07
CA CYS A 128 -1.20 -2.87 8.59
C CYS A 128 -1.55 -1.86 9.68
N LYS A 129 -0.61 -0.99 10.03
CA LYS A 129 -0.78 0.12 10.97
C LYS A 129 -1.01 1.40 10.21
N LEU A 130 -2.07 2.13 10.54
CA LEU A 130 -2.52 3.36 9.91
C LEU A 130 -2.36 4.52 10.87
N TYR A 131 -1.85 5.65 10.38
CA TYR A 131 -1.56 6.83 11.18
C TYR A 131 -2.07 8.09 10.49
N GLY A 132 -2.70 8.97 11.24
CA GLY A 132 -3.20 10.27 10.85
C GLY A 132 -4.44 10.19 9.96
N ASN A 133 -5.47 10.95 10.32
CA ASN A 133 -6.73 11.06 9.56
C ASN A 133 -7.29 9.70 9.12
N VAL A 134 -7.28 8.71 10.04
CA VAL A 134 -7.71 7.36 9.73
C VAL A 134 -9.21 7.31 9.55
N LYS A 135 -9.66 6.73 8.42
CA LYS A 135 -11.06 6.36 8.17
C LYS A 135 -11.10 4.90 7.74
N LEU A 136 -11.86 4.09 8.45
CA LEU A 136 -12.17 2.71 8.09
C LEU A 136 -13.61 2.68 7.58
N GLN A 137 -13.84 2.17 6.37
CA GLN A 137 -15.16 2.18 5.73
C GLN A 137 -15.54 0.80 5.23
N ARG A 138 -16.72 0.34 5.64
CA ARG A 138 -17.34 -0.91 5.19
C ARG A 138 -18.79 -0.62 4.79
N GLY A 139 -19.09 -0.68 3.49
CA GLY A 139 -20.36 -0.21 2.97
C GLY A 139 -20.60 1.26 3.31
N GLU A 140 -21.73 1.58 3.92
CA GLU A 140 -22.08 2.91 4.39
C GLU A 140 -21.58 3.24 5.80
N SER A 141 -21.17 2.22 6.56
CA SER A 141 -20.60 2.38 7.90
C SER A 141 -19.16 2.82 7.86
N PHE A 142 -18.76 3.71 8.79
CA PHE A 142 -17.37 4.12 8.93
C PHE A 142 -16.97 4.44 10.37
N LEU A 143 -15.67 4.32 10.66
CA LEU A 143 -15.00 4.72 11.89
C LEU A 143 -13.92 5.74 11.54
N ILE A 144 -13.77 6.79 12.35
CA ILE A 144 -12.74 7.83 12.17
C ILE A 144 -11.94 7.98 13.46
N GLY A 145 -10.61 8.12 13.31
CA GLY A 145 -9.67 8.34 14.40
C GLY A 145 -8.26 8.64 13.90
N GLU A 146 -7.28 8.60 14.80
CA GLU A 146 -5.89 8.96 14.49
C GLU A 146 -4.98 7.74 14.26
N TYR A 147 -5.38 6.56 14.74
CA TYR A 147 -4.60 5.35 14.60
C TYR A 147 -5.49 4.11 14.48
N ALA A 148 -5.13 3.20 13.60
CA ALA A 148 -5.78 1.90 13.48
C ALA A 148 -4.78 0.79 13.16
N GLU A 149 -5.16 -0.44 13.53
CA GLU A 149 -4.52 -1.66 13.09
C GLU A 149 -5.53 -2.48 12.28
N VAL A 150 -5.13 -2.86 11.06
CA VAL A 150 -5.89 -3.70 10.15
C VAL A 150 -5.13 -5.01 10.00
N ASP A 151 -5.72 -6.09 10.47
CA ASP A 151 -5.25 -7.45 10.24
C ASP A 151 -5.79 -7.91 8.89
N LEU A 152 -4.92 -7.96 7.88
CA LEU A 152 -5.30 -8.29 6.50
C LEU A 152 -5.60 -9.77 6.30
N LYS A 153 -5.17 -10.62 7.24
CA LYS A 153 -5.46 -12.07 7.22
C LYS A 153 -6.84 -12.37 7.76
N SER A 154 -7.15 -11.84 8.95
CA SER A 154 -8.45 -12.08 9.60
C SER A 154 -9.55 -11.12 9.10
N GLY A 155 -9.20 -10.00 8.45
CA GLY A 155 -10.12 -8.94 8.05
C GLY A 155 -10.64 -8.12 9.23
N ILE A 156 -9.96 -8.16 10.39
CA ILE A 156 -10.35 -7.42 11.59
C ILE A 156 -9.60 -6.08 11.61
N SER A 157 -10.38 -5.01 11.72
CA SER A 157 -9.86 -3.65 11.88
C SER A 157 -10.18 -3.12 13.26
N LYS A 158 -9.17 -2.54 13.92
CA LYS A 158 -9.27 -1.96 15.26
C LYS A 158 -8.85 -0.50 15.21
N LEU A 159 -9.74 0.40 15.63
CA LEU A 159 -9.40 1.79 15.88
C LEU A 159 -8.91 1.92 17.32
N LEU A 160 -7.72 2.46 17.51
CA LEU A 160 -6.99 2.45 18.78
C LEU A 160 -6.49 3.88 19.10
N PRO A 161 -6.16 4.19 20.35
CA PRO A 161 -5.39 5.36 20.69
C PRO A 161 -4.04 5.37 19.97
N ALA A 162 -3.61 6.52 19.47
CA ALA A 162 -2.30 6.64 18.84
C ALA A 162 -1.20 6.30 19.86
N PRO A 163 -0.15 5.55 19.46
CA PRO A 163 0.94 5.18 20.35
C PRO A 163 1.58 6.43 20.98
N GLY A 164 1.66 6.46 22.32
CA GLY A 164 2.24 7.58 23.07
C GLY A 164 1.28 8.72 23.46
N THR A 165 0.00 8.64 23.10
CA THR A 165 -1.01 9.62 23.52
C THR A 165 -1.72 9.19 24.80
N LYS A 166 -2.13 10.16 25.61
CA LYS A 166 -2.98 9.91 26.80
C LYS A 166 -4.39 9.57 26.34
N LEU A 167 -5.05 8.65 27.02
CA LEU A 167 -6.38 8.11 26.67
C LEU A 167 -7.48 9.18 26.47
N ASN A 168 -7.33 10.38 27.03
CA ASN A 168 -8.33 11.44 26.99
C ASN A 168 -8.25 12.34 25.74
N GLU A 169 -7.26 12.18 24.86
CA GLU A 169 -7.04 13.08 23.73
C GLU A 169 -7.55 12.51 22.39
N ASN A 170 -7.89 11.23 22.33
CA ASN A 170 -8.33 10.57 21.08
C ASN A 170 -9.86 10.50 20.99
N ARG A 171 -10.43 11.25 20.06
CA ARG A 171 -11.86 11.16 19.75
C ARG A 171 -12.09 10.13 18.63
N VAL A 172 -12.78 9.05 18.95
CA VAL A 172 -13.32 8.10 17.98
C VAL A 172 -14.71 8.59 17.56
N ARG A 173 -14.95 8.69 16.26
CA ARG A 173 -16.29 8.95 15.70
C ARG A 173 -16.71 7.73 14.88
N ALA A 174 -17.92 7.27 15.08
CA ALA A 174 -18.51 6.16 14.36
C ALA A 174 -19.84 6.56 13.75
N LEU A 175 -20.06 6.17 12.50
CA LEU A 175 -21.38 6.05 11.90
C LEU A 175 -21.56 4.58 11.58
N ILE A 176 -22.60 3.98 12.17
CA ILE A 176 -22.93 2.56 11.94
C ILE A 176 -24.27 2.55 11.26
N ASP A 177 -24.28 2.14 10.00
CA ASP A 177 -25.53 1.82 9.30
C ASP A 177 -26.06 0.51 9.87
N LYS A 178 -27.23 0.57 10.46
CA LYS A 178 -27.94 -0.59 11.01
C LYS A 178 -28.80 -1.25 9.94
N GLY A 179 -28.42 -1.21 8.66
CA GLY A 179 -29.19 -1.78 7.54
C GLY A 179 -30.65 -2.01 7.92
N GLY A 180 -31.59 -1.22 7.43
CA GLY A 180 -32.96 -1.14 7.90
C GLY A 180 -33.61 -2.53 8.05
N VAL A 181 -33.77 -2.95 9.29
CA VAL A 181 -34.89 -3.81 9.67
C VAL A 181 -36.01 -2.84 10.00
N ASP A 182 -36.91 -2.62 9.06
CA ASP A 182 -38.18 -1.97 9.33
C ASP A 182 -38.88 -2.80 10.41
N PRO A 183 -39.18 -2.21 11.59
CA PRO A 183 -39.89 -2.94 12.64
C PRO A 183 -41.40 -2.96 12.43
N ASP A 184 -41.91 -2.84 11.22
CA ASP A 184 -43.34 -2.73 10.96
C ASP A 184 -43.83 -3.65 9.81
N GLU A 185 -43.70 -4.96 10.03
CA GLU A 185 -44.58 -5.94 9.39
C GLU A 185 -44.94 -7.06 10.39
N SER A 186 -45.76 -6.70 11.37
CA SER A 186 -46.55 -7.69 12.11
C SER A 186 -47.94 -7.12 12.33
N ASN A 187 -48.80 -7.40 11.32
CA ASN A 187 -50.23 -7.48 11.49
C ASN A 187 -50.73 -8.66 10.71
#